data_0a11f59ca9554241eb813f96885ea487
#
_entry.id   0a11f59ca9554241eb813f96885ea487
#
_cell.length_a   1.000
_cell.length_b   1.000
_cell.length_c   1.000
_cell.angle_alpha   90.00
_cell.angle_beta   90.00
_cell.angle_gamma   90.00
#
_symmetry.space_group_name_H-M   'P 1'
#
loop_
_entity.id
_entity.type
_entity.pdbx_description
1 polymer ?
#
loop_
_entity_poly.entity_id
_entity_poly.type
_entity_poly.pdbx_seq_one_letter_code
_entity_poly.pdbx_strand_id
1 'polypeptide(L)'
;MEVQVHRSTILAAPHAHPLEEEVPLTIFDLFASNINIAVLFAFTAPTPSDTEIIEGLSKTLVHFPLLTAQLDYSRLRRRRPCLVVGGKGGGALVVEATVAADLSDLLPLEPSADFLLLHPPTEETHHLFQVQLNRFRCGGLVVAAVTHHRVADGQSMSTFFVAWGESIRGTPITSLPVYDQSWIKPRSPPKCEFQHWDLEFVRVPPYRNGSPSNHQDEDPSKITNILLRYSSEFITTKLKPRTRGKYTTFETVLAHLWRKITMARGLDDRRHTAIRVTVNGRPRMRPPVPNEFVGNLVLNAYPESNVRLLLQGGPERAAKIIHDAIRRIDESYFQSIIDFGAMHGDDDLVPVYDTGGVVLSPNLEVDSWLRFRFQEVDFGGGGKLCAFLPTWVPIEGLVIFVPGLEQDGGLNVVVTLLKEHAEKLRQISHCLM
;
A
#
# COMPACT_ATOMS: atom_id res chain seq x y z
N MET A 1 -14.66 0.55 21.25
CA MET A 1 -15.66 0.83 20.21
C MET A 1 -16.47 -0.45 19.96
N GLU A 2 -17.82 -0.37 19.92
CA GLU A 2 -18.69 -1.53 19.64
C GLU A 2 -19.17 -1.43 18.19
N VAL A 3 -18.93 -2.50 17.41
CA VAL A 3 -19.33 -2.60 16.00
C VAL A 3 -20.23 -3.81 15.85
N GLN A 4 -21.44 -3.59 15.31
CA GLN A 4 -22.42 -4.64 15.07
C GLN A 4 -22.59 -4.86 13.57
N VAL A 5 -22.20 -6.04 13.09
CA VAL A 5 -22.44 -6.48 11.71
C VAL A 5 -23.89 -6.93 11.56
N HIS A 6 -24.58 -6.45 10.53
CA HIS A 6 -25.98 -6.78 10.25
C HIS A 6 -26.13 -7.70 9.05
N ARG A 7 -25.28 -7.50 8.03
CA ARG A 7 -25.43 -8.21 6.77
C ARG A 7 -24.05 -8.39 6.10
N SER A 8 -23.88 -9.52 5.44
CA SER A 8 -22.77 -9.78 4.52
C SER A 8 -23.33 -10.25 3.17
N THR A 9 -22.86 -9.64 2.09
CA THR A 9 -23.32 -9.91 0.73
C THR A 9 -22.13 -10.08 -0.18
N ILE A 10 -22.16 -11.05 -1.08
CA ILE A 10 -21.15 -11.21 -2.14
C ILE A 10 -21.71 -10.60 -3.42
N LEU A 11 -21.05 -9.58 -3.92
CA LEU A 11 -21.35 -9.03 -5.24
C LEU A 11 -20.61 -9.85 -6.27
N ALA A 12 -21.37 -10.65 -7.01
CA ALA A 12 -20.83 -11.46 -8.11
C ALA A 12 -20.27 -10.55 -9.21
N ALA A 13 -19.31 -11.08 -9.98
CA ALA A 13 -18.87 -10.42 -11.20
C ALA A 13 -20.10 -10.21 -12.11
N PRO A 14 -20.30 -8.99 -12.64
CA PRO A 14 -21.39 -8.75 -13.59
C PRO A 14 -21.22 -9.68 -14.80
N HIS A 15 -22.30 -10.20 -15.36
CA HIS A 15 -22.39 -11.23 -16.39
C HIS A 15 -21.74 -10.90 -17.76
N ALA A 16 -20.69 -10.08 -17.78
CA ALA A 16 -19.99 -9.72 -19.01
C ALA A 16 -19.14 -10.85 -19.61
N HIS A 17 -18.79 -11.89 -18.83
CA HIS A 17 -18.00 -13.02 -19.30
C HIS A 17 -18.71 -14.35 -18.97
N PRO A 18 -19.37 -14.99 -19.96
CA PRO A 18 -20.01 -16.31 -19.76
C PRO A 18 -19.00 -17.46 -19.59
N LEU A 19 -17.71 -17.20 -19.80
CA LEU A 19 -16.62 -18.16 -19.64
C LEU A 19 -15.64 -17.68 -18.58
N GLU A 20 -15.11 -18.61 -17.80
CA GLU A 20 -14.01 -18.34 -16.90
C GLU A 20 -12.79 -17.85 -17.70
N GLU A 21 -12.25 -16.67 -17.34
CA GLU A 21 -11.05 -16.12 -17.94
C GLU A 21 -9.88 -16.24 -16.97
N GLU A 22 -8.79 -16.87 -17.41
CA GLU A 22 -7.56 -16.98 -16.66
C GLU A 22 -6.62 -15.82 -17.02
N VAL A 23 -6.27 -14.98 -16.05
CA VAL A 23 -5.31 -13.88 -16.18
C VAL A 23 -4.04 -14.26 -15.42
N PRO A 24 -2.94 -14.61 -16.13
CA PRO A 24 -1.67 -14.95 -15.48
C PRO A 24 -1.11 -13.76 -14.69
N LEU A 25 -0.59 -14.02 -13.49
CA LEU A 25 0.12 -12.98 -12.74
C LEU A 25 1.40 -12.55 -13.48
N THR A 26 1.62 -11.26 -13.56
CA THR A 26 2.87 -10.67 -14.07
C THR A 26 3.99 -10.83 -13.06
N ILE A 27 5.24 -10.54 -13.46
CA ILE A 27 6.37 -10.53 -12.52
C ILE A 27 6.17 -9.51 -11.39
N PHE A 28 5.45 -8.40 -11.64
CA PHE A 28 5.16 -7.38 -10.65
C PHE A 28 4.06 -7.82 -9.67
N ASP A 29 3.07 -8.60 -10.14
CA ASP A 29 2.05 -9.18 -9.26
C ASP A 29 2.64 -10.28 -8.36
N LEU A 30 3.62 -11.03 -8.89
CA LEU A 30 4.38 -12.00 -8.10
C LEU A 30 5.30 -11.31 -7.09
N PHE A 31 5.88 -10.15 -7.46
CA PHE A 31 6.69 -9.33 -6.56
C PHE A 31 5.85 -8.68 -5.46
N ALA A 32 4.58 -8.36 -5.71
CA ALA A 32 3.68 -7.86 -4.68
C ALA A 32 3.47 -8.89 -3.56
N SER A 33 3.53 -8.42 -2.30
CA SER A 33 3.35 -9.28 -1.11
C SER A 33 2.04 -10.06 -1.18
N ASN A 34 2.09 -11.30 -0.71
CA ASN A 34 0.91 -12.19 -0.63
C ASN A 34 0.06 -11.85 0.61
N ILE A 35 -0.36 -10.60 0.71
CA ILE A 35 -1.12 -10.04 1.84
C ILE A 35 -2.30 -9.20 1.37
N ASN A 36 -3.20 -8.93 2.29
CA ASN A 36 -4.27 -7.96 2.12
C ASN A 36 -3.82 -6.58 2.60
N ILE A 37 -4.09 -5.55 1.79
CA ILE A 37 -3.88 -4.14 2.15
C ILE A 37 -5.22 -3.51 2.49
N ALA A 38 -5.28 -2.86 3.64
CA ALA A 38 -6.50 -2.26 4.16
C ALA A 38 -6.40 -0.74 4.29
N VAL A 39 -7.46 -0.04 3.92
CA VAL A 39 -7.58 1.42 3.97
C VAL A 39 -8.92 1.83 4.58
N LEU A 40 -8.94 2.98 5.24
CA LEU A 40 -10.13 3.60 5.84
C LEU A 40 -10.40 4.95 5.19
N PHE A 41 -11.65 5.18 4.80
CA PHE A 41 -12.18 6.49 4.39
C PHE A 41 -13.29 6.89 5.34
N ALA A 42 -13.17 8.03 6.01
CA ALA A 42 -14.20 8.55 6.90
C ALA A 42 -14.88 9.77 6.30
N PHE A 43 -16.21 9.74 6.27
CA PHE A 43 -17.05 10.81 5.72
C PHE A 43 -17.97 11.38 6.79
N THR A 44 -18.06 12.71 6.86
CA THR A 44 -19.06 13.38 7.70
C THR A 44 -20.47 13.17 7.14
N ALA A 45 -21.48 13.26 7.99
CA ALA A 45 -22.87 13.31 7.53
C ALA A 45 -23.16 14.61 6.74
N PRO A 46 -24.15 14.61 5.82
CA PRO A 46 -24.95 13.48 5.38
C PRO A 46 -24.23 12.61 4.34
N THR A 47 -24.47 11.31 4.35
CA THR A 47 -23.85 10.34 3.45
C THR A 47 -24.91 9.55 2.67
N PRO A 48 -24.62 9.00 1.47
CA PRO A 48 -25.53 8.14 0.73
C PRO A 48 -25.94 6.91 1.56
N SER A 49 -27.08 6.31 1.26
CA SER A 49 -27.50 5.04 1.85
C SER A 49 -26.58 3.89 1.46
N ASP A 50 -26.56 2.80 2.25
CA ASP A 50 -25.80 1.60 1.91
C ASP A 50 -26.22 1.02 0.56
N THR A 51 -27.52 1.08 0.23
CA THR A 51 -28.04 0.62 -1.06
C THR A 51 -27.39 1.40 -2.22
N GLU A 52 -27.35 2.75 -2.15
CA GLU A 52 -26.74 3.57 -3.19
C GLU A 52 -25.22 3.29 -3.32
N ILE A 53 -24.54 3.09 -2.20
CA ILE A 53 -23.11 2.78 -2.17
C ILE A 53 -22.84 1.42 -2.80
N ILE A 54 -23.66 0.40 -2.48
CA ILE A 54 -23.54 -0.98 -3.00
C ILE A 54 -23.90 -1.03 -4.49
N GLU A 55 -24.94 -0.31 -4.93
CA GLU A 55 -25.26 -0.19 -6.34
C GLU A 55 -24.16 0.49 -7.15
N GLY A 56 -23.57 1.56 -6.61
CA GLY A 56 -22.42 2.23 -7.19
C GLY A 56 -21.22 1.29 -7.30
N LEU A 57 -20.96 0.49 -6.25
CA LEU A 57 -19.90 -0.54 -6.26
C LEU A 57 -20.15 -1.57 -7.36
N SER A 58 -21.37 -2.11 -7.45
CA SER A 58 -21.72 -3.10 -8.46
C SER A 58 -21.49 -2.58 -9.89
N LYS A 59 -21.87 -1.31 -10.16
CA LYS A 59 -21.62 -0.66 -11.46
C LYS A 59 -20.12 -0.50 -11.74
N THR A 60 -19.34 -0.15 -10.72
CA THR A 60 -17.89 0.06 -10.87
C THR A 60 -17.16 -1.26 -11.11
N LEU A 61 -17.55 -2.35 -10.44
CA LEU A 61 -16.94 -3.66 -10.59
C LEU A 61 -17.09 -4.24 -12.02
N VAL A 62 -18.06 -3.75 -12.82
CA VAL A 62 -18.14 -4.08 -14.26
C VAL A 62 -16.86 -3.68 -14.99
N HIS A 63 -16.26 -2.56 -14.61
CA HIS A 63 -15.04 -2.03 -15.21
C HIS A 63 -13.77 -2.58 -14.54
N PHE A 64 -13.86 -3.09 -13.30
CA PHE A 64 -12.75 -3.63 -12.53
C PHE A 64 -12.93 -5.13 -12.19
N PRO A 65 -13.07 -6.01 -13.19
CA PRO A 65 -13.41 -7.42 -12.97
C PRO A 65 -12.36 -8.20 -12.16
N LEU A 66 -11.09 -7.81 -12.20
CA LEU A 66 -10.02 -8.47 -11.44
C LEU A 66 -10.24 -8.41 -9.92
N LEU A 67 -10.96 -7.40 -9.42
CA LEU A 67 -11.31 -7.30 -8.00
C LEU A 67 -12.36 -8.34 -7.56
N THR A 68 -13.06 -8.96 -8.52
CA THR A 68 -14.02 -10.04 -8.27
C THR A 68 -13.45 -11.42 -8.60
N ALA A 69 -12.19 -11.50 -9.03
CA ALA A 69 -11.53 -12.75 -9.39
C ALA A 69 -11.21 -13.62 -8.16
N GLN A 70 -10.81 -14.84 -8.42
CA GLN A 70 -10.17 -15.73 -7.45
C GLN A 70 -8.69 -15.90 -7.78
N LEU A 71 -7.86 -15.97 -6.77
CA LEU A 71 -6.44 -16.29 -6.93
C LEU A 71 -6.29 -17.83 -6.88
N ASP A 72 -5.89 -18.42 -7.99
CA ASP A 72 -5.74 -19.86 -8.14
C ASP A 72 -4.25 -20.26 -8.26
N TYR A 73 -3.81 -21.05 -7.31
CA TYR A 73 -2.47 -21.62 -7.27
C TYR A 73 -2.41 -23.03 -7.86
N SER A 74 -3.54 -23.66 -8.14
CA SER A 74 -3.62 -25.08 -8.56
C SER A 74 -3.54 -25.28 -10.07
N ARG A 75 -3.93 -24.27 -10.86
CA ARG A 75 -4.00 -24.35 -12.35
C ARG A 75 -2.64 -24.18 -13.04
N LEU A 76 -1.62 -24.74 -12.46
CA LEU A 76 -0.22 -24.56 -12.81
C LEU A 76 0.19 -25.32 -14.08
N ARG A 77 -0.26 -24.92 -15.27
CA ARG A 77 0.43 -25.31 -16.51
C ARG A 77 1.85 -24.77 -16.60
N ARG A 78 2.21 -23.72 -15.81
CA ARG A 78 3.51 -23.06 -15.76
C ARG A 78 3.97 -22.68 -14.35
N ARG A 79 3.56 -23.38 -13.29
CA ARG A 79 3.92 -23.10 -11.88
C ARG A 79 3.63 -21.68 -11.36
N ARG A 80 2.92 -20.83 -12.12
CA ARG A 80 2.53 -19.48 -11.69
C ARG A 80 1.05 -19.43 -11.32
N PRO A 81 0.70 -18.76 -10.22
CA PRO A 81 -0.68 -18.48 -9.89
C PRO A 81 -1.33 -17.58 -10.95
N CYS A 82 -2.63 -17.70 -11.10
CA CYS A 82 -3.42 -16.84 -11.99
C CYS A 82 -4.66 -16.29 -11.27
N LEU A 83 -5.21 -15.22 -11.81
CA LEU A 83 -6.52 -14.72 -11.42
C LEU A 83 -7.58 -15.35 -12.32
N VAL A 84 -8.63 -15.91 -11.72
CA VAL A 84 -9.78 -16.52 -12.43
C VAL A 84 -10.96 -15.58 -12.31
N VAL A 85 -11.33 -14.92 -13.39
CA VAL A 85 -12.49 -14.03 -13.47
C VAL A 85 -13.73 -14.82 -13.91
N GLY A 86 -14.90 -14.55 -13.30
CA GLY A 86 -16.17 -15.22 -13.68
C GLY A 86 -16.34 -16.62 -13.11
N GLY A 87 -15.35 -17.16 -12.36
CA GLY A 87 -15.42 -18.48 -11.73
C GLY A 87 -16.45 -18.56 -10.59
N LYS A 88 -16.92 -19.79 -10.31
CA LYS A 88 -17.80 -20.04 -9.16
C LYS A 88 -17.04 -19.74 -7.86
N GLY A 89 -17.60 -18.85 -7.03
CA GLY A 89 -16.99 -18.42 -5.75
C GLY A 89 -16.20 -17.12 -5.83
N GLY A 90 -16.04 -16.52 -7.02
CA GLY A 90 -15.55 -15.15 -7.17
C GLY A 90 -16.57 -14.12 -6.68
N GLY A 91 -16.14 -12.86 -6.56
CA GLY A 91 -16.98 -11.74 -6.16
C GLY A 91 -16.33 -10.88 -5.10
N ALA A 92 -16.91 -9.70 -4.85
CA ALA A 92 -16.50 -8.78 -3.81
C ALA A 92 -17.36 -8.96 -2.56
N LEU A 93 -16.75 -9.05 -1.38
CA LEU A 93 -17.47 -9.15 -0.12
C LEU A 93 -17.85 -7.74 0.35
N VAL A 94 -19.15 -7.53 0.65
CA VAL A 94 -19.66 -6.30 1.26
C VAL A 94 -20.27 -6.64 2.61
N VAL A 95 -19.85 -5.95 3.65
CA VAL A 95 -20.33 -6.06 5.02
C VAL A 95 -20.99 -4.75 5.43
N GLU A 96 -22.18 -4.82 5.98
CA GLU A 96 -22.94 -3.69 6.51
C GLU A 96 -22.93 -3.74 8.03
N ALA A 97 -22.48 -2.65 8.68
CA ALA A 97 -22.31 -2.58 10.13
C ALA A 97 -22.72 -1.22 10.70
N THR A 98 -23.14 -1.21 11.98
CA THR A 98 -23.34 -0.01 12.76
C THR A 98 -22.30 0.10 13.88
N VAL A 99 -21.93 1.34 14.21
CA VAL A 99 -20.98 1.67 15.27
C VAL A 99 -21.68 2.47 16.36
N ALA A 100 -21.62 1.96 17.59
CA ALA A 100 -22.27 2.58 18.76
C ALA A 100 -21.48 3.80 19.31
N ALA A 101 -21.02 4.68 18.41
CA ALA A 101 -20.29 5.90 18.71
C ALA A 101 -20.62 7.00 17.69
N ASP A 102 -20.25 8.22 17.97
CA ASP A 102 -20.27 9.30 16.99
C ASP A 102 -18.89 9.37 16.31
N LEU A 103 -18.84 9.64 15.00
CA LEU A 103 -17.58 9.72 14.27
C LEU A 103 -16.66 10.81 14.84
N SER A 104 -17.22 11.90 15.36
CA SER A 104 -16.48 12.97 16.02
C SER A 104 -15.66 12.50 17.23
N ASP A 105 -16.11 11.44 17.91
CA ASP A 105 -15.41 10.89 19.09
C ASP A 105 -14.10 10.18 18.71
N LEU A 106 -13.97 9.81 17.43
CA LEU A 106 -12.78 9.14 16.88
C LEU A 106 -11.85 10.10 16.12
N LEU A 107 -12.31 11.33 15.84
CA LEU A 107 -11.50 12.32 15.11
C LEU A 107 -10.62 13.16 16.07
N PRO A 108 -9.37 13.46 15.69
CA PRO A 108 -8.70 13.03 14.46
C PRO A 108 -8.35 11.53 14.52
N LEU A 109 -8.62 10.79 13.46
CA LEU A 109 -8.28 9.37 13.42
C LEU A 109 -6.78 9.18 13.63
N GLU A 110 -6.44 8.35 14.62
CA GLU A 110 -5.07 7.86 14.81
C GLU A 110 -5.07 6.34 14.67
N PRO A 111 -4.08 5.75 13.96
CA PRO A 111 -4.04 4.31 13.76
C PRO A 111 -4.10 3.56 15.09
N SER A 112 -5.07 2.66 15.23
CA SER A 112 -5.33 1.88 16.43
C SER A 112 -5.73 0.46 16.05
N ALA A 113 -5.39 -0.51 16.88
CA ALA A 113 -5.84 -1.89 16.72
C ALA A 113 -7.39 -2.01 16.72
N ASP A 114 -8.09 -1.10 17.41
CA ASP A 114 -9.56 -1.06 17.40
C ASP A 114 -10.15 -0.82 16.00
N PHE A 115 -9.37 -0.24 15.07
CA PHE A 115 -9.83 -0.05 13.69
C PHE A 115 -9.95 -1.34 12.90
N LEU A 116 -9.34 -2.44 13.38
CA LEU A 116 -9.56 -3.77 12.80
C LEU A 116 -11.04 -4.19 12.88
N LEU A 117 -11.79 -3.70 13.88
CA LEU A 117 -13.23 -3.95 14.00
C LEU A 117 -14.06 -3.28 12.89
N LEU A 118 -13.50 -2.27 12.22
CA LEU A 118 -14.15 -1.56 11.11
C LEU A 118 -13.95 -2.26 9.77
N HIS A 119 -13.07 -3.27 9.71
CA HIS A 119 -12.78 -4.04 8.51
C HIS A 119 -13.51 -5.38 8.49
N PRO A 120 -13.81 -5.93 7.30
CA PRO A 120 -14.25 -7.31 7.20
C PRO A 120 -13.20 -8.25 7.82
N PRO A 121 -13.61 -9.39 8.40
CA PRO A 121 -12.68 -10.39 8.92
C PRO A 121 -11.85 -10.97 7.75
N THR A 122 -10.56 -10.63 7.70
CA THR A 122 -9.67 -10.95 6.56
C THR A 122 -9.23 -12.41 6.51
N GLU A 123 -9.29 -13.13 7.62
CA GLU A 123 -8.71 -14.47 7.76
C GLU A 123 -9.59 -15.60 7.19
N GLU A 124 -10.87 -15.33 6.98
CA GLU A 124 -11.87 -16.38 6.61
C GLU A 124 -12.33 -16.31 5.15
N THR A 125 -11.86 -15.34 4.36
CA THR A 125 -12.42 -15.11 3.03
C THR A 125 -11.38 -15.20 1.93
N HIS A 126 -11.77 -15.85 0.81
CA HIS A 126 -10.96 -15.92 -0.42
C HIS A 126 -11.24 -14.75 -1.38
N HIS A 127 -12.05 -13.75 -0.94
CA HIS A 127 -12.41 -12.62 -1.78
C HIS A 127 -11.25 -11.62 -1.85
N LEU A 128 -10.82 -11.30 -3.06
CA LEU A 128 -9.67 -10.42 -3.31
C LEU A 128 -9.98 -8.93 -3.06
N PHE A 129 -11.25 -8.56 -3.07
CA PHE A 129 -11.73 -7.25 -2.64
C PHE A 129 -12.87 -7.41 -1.64
N GLN A 130 -12.76 -6.69 -0.54
CA GLN A 130 -13.71 -6.71 0.55
C GLN A 130 -13.94 -5.29 1.05
N VAL A 131 -15.14 -4.99 1.48
CA VAL A 131 -15.48 -3.67 2.05
C VAL A 131 -16.45 -3.82 3.20
N GLN A 132 -16.26 -3.03 4.25
CA GLN A 132 -17.23 -2.87 5.35
C GLN A 132 -17.70 -1.42 5.40
N LEU A 133 -19.02 -1.24 5.38
CA LEU A 133 -19.70 0.04 5.53
C LEU A 133 -20.08 0.20 6.98
N ASN A 134 -19.43 1.12 7.68
CA ASN A 134 -19.63 1.33 9.11
C ASN A 134 -20.44 2.62 9.33
N ARG A 135 -21.70 2.48 9.71
CA ARG A 135 -22.61 3.60 10.01
C ARG A 135 -22.49 4.04 11.45
N PHE A 136 -22.07 5.26 11.65
CA PHE A 136 -21.98 5.87 12.97
C PHE A 136 -23.32 6.48 13.39
N ARG A 137 -23.57 6.57 14.69
CA ARG A 137 -24.80 7.10 15.29
C ARG A 137 -25.13 8.52 14.80
N CYS A 138 -24.13 9.36 14.57
CA CYS A 138 -24.30 10.73 14.05
C CYS A 138 -24.59 10.79 12.53
N GLY A 139 -24.75 9.64 11.84
CA GLY A 139 -24.92 9.58 10.39
C GLY A 139 -23.61 9.64 9.58
N GLY A 140 -22.48 9.78 10.25
CA GLY A 140 -21.15 9.62 9.60
C GLY A 140 -20.92 8.20 9.11
N LEU A 141 -20.02 8.03 8.14
CA LEU A 141 -19.72 6.77 7.52
C LEU A 141 -18.20 6.53 7.51
N VAL A 142 -17.79 5.33 7.91
CA VAL A 142 -16.43 4.85 7.61
C VAL A 142 -16.53 3.68 6.63
N VAL A 143 -15.89 3.85 5.48
CA VAL A 143 -15.72 2.79 4.47
C VAL A 143 -14.34 2.19 4.67
N ALA A 144 -14.31 0.93 5.09
CA ALA A 144 -13.09 0.17 5.30
C ALA A 144 -12.94 -0.86 4.18
N ALA A 145 -11.96 -0.69 3.32
CA ALA A 145 -11.72 -1.55 2.17
C ALA A 145 -10.45 -2.36 2.35
N VAL A 146 -10.50 -3.62 1.92
CA VAL A 146 -9.40 -4.58 1.94
C VAL A 146 -9.21 -5.12 0.54
N THR A 147 -7.97 -5.07 0.03
CA THR A 147 -7.64 -5.57 -1.32
C THR A 147 -6.41 -6.44 -1.25
N HIS A 148 -6.46 -7.61 -1.89
CA HIS A 148 -5.29 -8.47 -2.01
C HIS A 148 -4.24 -7.83 -2.92
N HIS A 149 -3.00 -7.67 -2.43
CA HIS A 149 -1.98 -6.87 -3.11
C HIS A 149 -1.58 -7.41 -4.49
N ARG A 150 -1.67 -8.73 -4.71
CA ARG A 150 -1.38 -9.34 -6.03
C ARG A 150 -2.37 -8.96 -7.14
N VAL A 151 -3.48 -8.31 -6.81
CA VAL A 151 -4.47 -7.86 -7.81
C VAL A 151 -4.20 -6.46 -8.31
N ALA A 152 -3.80 -5.56 -7.39
CA ALA A 152 -3.68 -4.14 -7.69
C ALA A 152 -2.75 -3.42 -6.72
N ASP A 153 -1.95 -2.49 -7.23
CA ASP A 153 -1.19 -1.55 -6.42
C ASP A 153 -2.03 -0.34 -5.99
N GLY A 154 -1.46 0.52 -5.14
CA GLY A 154 -2.15 1.70 -4.63
C GLY A 154 -2.58 2.69 -5.71
N GLN A 155 -1.87 2.78 -6.85
CA GLN A 155 -2.27 3.62 -7.97
C GLN A 155 -3.56 3.09 -8.61
N SER A 156 -3.63 1.80 -8.88
CA SER A 156 -4.81 1.11 -9.41
C SER A 156 -6.00 1.28 -8.47
N MET A 157 -5.80 1.07 -7.17
CA MET A 157 -6.86 1.20 -6.19
C MET A 157 -7.33 2.65 -6.04
N SER A 158 -6.46 3.64 -6.17
CA SER A 158 -6.89 5.04 -6.14
C SER A 158 -7.81 5.39 -7.33
N THR A 159 -7.52 4.85 -8.51
CA THR A 159 -8.40 4.99 -9.69
C THR A 159 -9.75 4.33 -9.45
N PHE A 160 -9.75 3.12 -8.88
CA PHE A 160 -10.96 2.39 -8.53
C PHE A 160 -11.86 3.16 -7.53
N PHE A 161 -11.31 3.67 -6.43
CA PHE A 161 -12.11 4.36 -5.41
C PHE A 161 -12.72 5.67 -5.93
N VAL A 162 -12.01 6.40 -6.80
CA VAL A 162 -12.58 7.59 -7.46
C VAL A 162 -13.71 7.20 -8.39
N ALA A 163 -13.52 6.16 -9.23
CA ALA A 163 -14.56 5.65 -10.13
C ALA A 163 -15.80 5.16 -9.34
N TRP A 164 -15.58 4.54 -8.17
CA TRP A 164 -16.68 4.13 -7.30
C TRP A 164 -17.49 5.34 -6.79
N GLY A 165 -16.83 6.39 -6.33
CA GLY A 165 -17.50 7.63 -5.95
C GLY A 165 -18.28 8.27 -7.11
N GLU A 166 -17.72 8.29 -8.32
CA GLU A 166 -18.39 8.77 -9.53
C GLU A 166 -19.65 7.95 -9.84
N SER A 167 -19.57 6.62 -9.71
CA SER A 167 -20.71 5.71 -9.91
C SER A 167 -21.83 5.92 -8.91
N ILE A 168 -21.52 6.15 -7.63
CA ILE A 168 -22.51 6.47 -6.57
C ILE A 168 -23.25 7.76 -6.90
N ARG A 169 -22.53 8.79 -7.35
CA ARG A 169 -23.11 10.09 -7.71
C ARG A 169 -23.86 10.06 -9.07
N GLY A 170 -23.82 8.92 -9.77
CA GLY A 170 -24.46 8.82 -11.10
C GLY A 170 -23.76 9.63 -12.18
N THR A 171 -22.48 10.01 -11.97
CA THR A 171 -21.67 10.71 -12.95
C THR A 171 -20.88 9.71 -13.82
N PRO A 172 -20.51 10.07 -15.07
CA PRO A 172 -19.64 9.21 -15.88
C PRO A 172 -18.29 8.96 -15.19
N ILE A 173 -17.77 7.73 -15.32
CA ILE A 173 -16.42 7.41 -14.86
C ILE A 173 -15.41 8.15 -15.74
N THR A 174 -14.63 9.03 -15.15
CA THR A 174 -13.68 9.90 -15.87
C THR A 174 -12.39 9.18 -16.24
N SER A 175 -11.98 8.18 -15.44
CA SER A 175 -10.74 7.41 -15.63
C SER A 175 -11.06 5.93 -15.72
N LEU A 176 -11.32 5.46 -16.96
CA LEU A 176 -11.57 4.03 -17.21
C LEU A 176 -10.29 3.22 -17.04
N PRO A 177 -10.36 2.01 -16.45
CA PRO A 177 -9.21 1.14 -16.28
C PRO A 177 -8.64 0.64 -17.60
N VAL A 178 -7.32 0.51 -17.65
CA VAL A 178 -6.57 -0.01 -18.80
C VAL A 178 -5.92 -1.34 -18.41
N TYR A 179 -6.15 -2.39 -19.18
CA TYR A 179 -5.64 -3.75 -18.98
C TYR A 179 -4.59 -4.17 -20.01
N ASP A 180 -4.15 -3.27 -20.88
CA ASP A 180 -3.13 -3.57 -21.88
C ASP A 180 -1.77 -3.85 -21.19
N GLN A 181 -1.27 -5.07 -21.35
CA GLN A 181 0.04 -5.51 -20.84
C GLN A 181 1.18 -5.30 -21.86
N SER A 182 0.96 -4.57 -22.95
CA SER A 182 1.98 -4.36 -23.98
C SER A 182 3.23 -3.66 -23.46
N TRP A 183 3.11 -2.88 -22.38
CA TRP A 183 4.23 -2.20 -21.73
C TRP A 183 5.14 -3.11 -20.91
N ILE A 184 4.68 -4.30 -20.52
CA ILE A 184 5.41 -5.25 -19.67
C ILE A 184 5.85 -6.49 -20.44
N LYS A 185 6.11 -6.33 -21.75
CA LYS A 185 6.61 -7.42 -22.59
C LYS A 185 8.13 -7.59 -22.46
N PRO A 186 8.64 -8.84 -22.34
CA PRO A 186 10.07 -9.10 -22.36
C PRO A 186 10.66 -8.79 -23.75
N ARG A 187 11.93 -8.45 -23.75
CA ARG A 187 12.72 -8.35 -24.99
C ARG A 187 12.86 -9.73 -25.68
N SER A 188 13.19 -9.73 -26.94
CA SER A 188 13.45 -10.96 -27.68
C SER A 188 14.85 -10.92 -28.34
N PRO A 189 15.82 -11.68 -27.81
CA PRO A 189 15.77 -12.52 -26.61
C PRO A 189 15.74 -11.70 -25.32
N PRO A 190 15.22 -12.25 -24.20
CA PRO A 190 15.22 -11.58 -22.91
C PRO A 190 16.65 -11.42 -22.38
N LYS A 191 16.93 -10.28 -21.70
CA LYS A 191 18.26 -9.96 -21.18
C LYS A 191 18.16 -9.34 -19.79
N CYS A 192 18.61 -10.10 -18.79
CA CYS A 192 18.70 -9.62 -17.42
C CYS A 192 19.98 -8.78 -17.25
N GLU A 193 19.84 -7.46 -17.03
CA GLU A 193 20.96 -6.52 -16.94
C GLU A 193 21.33 -6.17 -15.49
N PHE A 194 20.44 -6.46 -14.55
CA PHE A 194 20.63 -6.23 -13.12
C PHE A 194 20.45 -7.54 -12.35
N GLN A 195 21.01 -7.60 -11.15
CA GLN A 195 20.79 -8.71 -10.25
C GLN A 195 19.42 -8.55 -9.59
N HIS A 196 18.56 -9.58 -9.72
CA HIS A 196 17.24 -9.66 -9.12
C HIS A 196 17.11 -10.77 -8.08
N TRP A 197 17.98 -11.81 -8.17
CA TRP A 197 18.12 -12.81 -7.11
C TRP A 197 18.69 -12.17 -5.85
N ASP A 198 18.13 -12.55 -4.70
CA ASP A 198 18.48 -12.09 -3.35
C ASP A 198 18.19 -10.58 -3.09
N LEU A 199 17.65 -9.87 -4.10
CA LEU A 199 17.22 -8.48 -3.98
C LEU A 199 15.69 -8.34 -4.09
N GLU A 200 15.08 -8.83 -5.17
CA GLU A 200 13.64 -8.89 -5.35
C GLU A 200 13.08 -10.29 -5.06
N PHE A 201 13.76 -11.33 -5.49
CA PHE A 201 13.32 -12.71 -5.35
C PHE A 201 14.39 -13.62 -4.76
N VAL A 202 13.95 -14.61 -4.00
CA VAL A 202 14.78 -15.72 -3.52
C VAL A 202 14.33 -17.04 -4.15
N ARG A 203 15.25 -17.97 -4.31
CA ARG A 203 14.93 -19.36 -4.62
C ARG A 203 14.51 -20.06 -3.34
N VAL A 204 13.34 -20.69 -3.36
CA VAL A 204 12.96 -21.59 -2.26
C VAL A 204 13.78 -22.87 -2.40
N PRO A 205 14.62 -23.25 -1.43
CA PRO A 205 15.27 -24.56 -1.45
C PRO A 205 14.17 -25.64 -1.46
N PRO A 206 14.25 -26.67 -2.31
CA PRO A 206 13.34 -27.80 -2.21
C PRO A 206 13.49 -28.41 -0.82
N TYR A 207 12.45 -28.35 0.00
CA TYR A 207 12.35 -28.88 1.36
C TYR A 207 13.32 -28.28 2.40
N ARG A 208 12.85 -27.30 3.15
CA ARG A 208 13.24 -27.13 4.54
C ARG A 208 12.03 -27.37 5.44
N ASN A 209 11.87 -28.61 5.86
CA ASN A 209 11.15 -28.88 7.10
C ASN A 209 11.92 -28.22 8.24
N GLY A 210 11.32 -27.19 8.85
CA GLY A 210 11.64 -26.77 10.20
C GLY A 210 13.02 -26.14 10.42
N SER A 211 13.38 -25.08 9.67
CA SER A 211 14.34 -24.12 10.23
C SER A 211 13.54 -22.99 10.86
N PRO A 212 13.65 -22.74 12.17
CA PRO A 212 13.13 -21.52 12.75
C PRO A 212 13.87 -20.36 12.05
N SER A 213 13.11 -19.47 11.44
CA SER A 213 13.63 -18.15 11.10
C SER A 213 14.22 -17.59 12.38
N ASN A 214 15.51 -17.20 12.39
CA ASN A 214 16.17 -16.49 13.50
C ASN A 214 15.61 -15.05 13.64
N HIS A 215 14.37 -14.82 13.26
CA HIS A 215 13.64 -13.61 13.56
C HIS A 215 13.12 -13.78 15.00
N GLN A 216 13.60 -12.95 15.91
CA GLN A 216 12.96 -12.79 17.21
C GLN A 216 11.51 -12.43 16.91
N ASP A 217 10.59 -13.37 17.16
CA ASP A 217 9.16 -13.12 17.16
C ASP A 217 8.87 -12.16 18.32
N GLU A 218 9.07 -10.86 18.05
CA GLU A 218 8.63 -9.84 18.99
C GLU A 218 7.10 -9.91 19.06
N ASP A 219 6.60 -9.91 20.29
CA ASP A 219 5.18 -9.91 20.57
C ASP A 219 4.48 -8.74 19.84
N PRO A 220 3.55 -8.98 18.91
CA PRO A 220 2.85 -7.92 18.19
C PRO A 220 2.19 -6.89 19.11
N SER A 221 1.86 -7.26 20.34
CA SER A 221 1.30 -6.34 21.34
C SER A 221 2.26 -5.23 21.77
N LYS A 222 3.56 -5.38 21.52
CA LYS A 222 4.59 -4.36 21.78
C LYS A 222 4.72 -3.36 20.62
N ILE A 223 4.13 -3.65 19.46
CA ILE A 223 4.17 -2.78 18.28
C ILE A 223 3.01 -1.77 18.35
N THR A 224 3.26 -0.57 17.90
CA THR A 224 2.23 0.48 17.79
C THR A 224 2.42 1.29 16.54
N ASN A 225 1.30 1.78 16.00
CA ASN A 225 1.29 2.75 14.92
C ASN A 225 1.13 4.16 15.51
N ILE A 226 1.89 5.11 14.99
CA ILE A 226 1.76 6.53 15.31
C ILE A 226 1.56 7.36 14.05
N LEU A 227 0.76 8.42 14.18
CA LEU A 227 0.56 9.40 13.10
C LEU A 227 1.39 10.66 13.39
N LEU A 228 2.31 10.98 12.51
CA LEU A 228 3.08 12.22 12.55
C LEU A 228 2.54 13.17 11.49
N ARG A 229 2.21 14.41 11.89
CA ARG A 229 1.69 15.45 11.00
C ARG A 229 2.76 16.49 10.74
N TYR A 230 3.08 16.72 9.48
CA TYR A 230 4.05 17.73 9.04
C TYR A 230 3.32 18.80 8.24
N SER A 231 3.16 20.00 8.81
CA SER A 231 2.57 21.14 8.09
C SER A 231 3.45 21.57 6.91
N SER A 232 2.84 22.16 5.89
CA SER A 232 3.56 22.75 4.77
C SER A 232 4.59 23.78 5.23
N GLU A 233 4.23 24.58 6.23
CA GLU A 233 5.15 25.57 6.82
C GLU A 233 6.39 24.91 7.42
N PHE A 234 6.22 23.87 8.26
CA PHE A 234 7.36 23.16 8.85
C PHE A 234 8.25 22.53 7.78
N ILE A 235 7.66 21.93 6.76
CA ILE A 235 8.42 21.33 5.65
C ILE A 235 9.21 22.40 4.91
N THR A 236 8.58 23.51 4.52
CA THR A 236 9.20 24.55 3.67
C THR A 236 10.20 25.41 4.41
N THR A 237 9.91 25.77 5.68
CA THR A 237 10.76 26.70 6.45
C THR A 237 11.82 26.00 7.30
N LYS A 238 11.60 24.74 7.70
CA LYS A 238 12.50 24.01 8.61
C LYS A 238 13.24 22.86 7.94
N LEU A 239 12.56 22.02 7.15
CA LEU A 239 13.19 20.82 6.57
C LEU A 239 13.89 21.11 5.24
N LYS A 240 13.22 21.77 4.30
CA LYS A 240 13.77 22.10 2.96
C LYS A 240 15.09 22.86 2.99
N PRO A 241 15.30 23.89 3.84
CA PRO A 241 16.58 24.57 3.92
C PRO A 241 17.74 23.64 4.31
N ARG A 242 17.48 22.61 5.13
CA ARG A 242 18.48 21.64 5.58
C ARG A 242 18.93 20.66 4.49
N THR A 243 18.17 20.56 3.41
CA THR A 243 18.49 19.81 2.20
C THR A 243 18.78 20.74 1.01
N ARG A 244 19.02 22.03 1.29
CA ARG A 244 19.27 23.12 0.31
C ARG A 244 18.19 23.22 -0.77
N GLY A 245 16.98 22.77 -0.51
CA GLY A 245 15.87 22.80 -1.45
C GLY A 245 16.05 21.92 -2.71
N LYS A 246 17.06 21.02 -2.75
CA LYS A 246 17.41 20.25 -3.94
C LYS A 246 16.56 19.00 -4.16
N TYR A 247 15.90 18.50 -3.11
CA TYR A 247 15.20 17.23 -3.12
C TYR A 247 13.69 17.43 -3.03
N THR A 248 12.91 16.44 -3.45
CA THR A 248 11.44 16.46 -3.34
C THR A 248 11.02 16.57 -1.87
N THR A 249 9.75 16.90 -1.64
CA THR A 249 9.18 16.91 -0.28
C THR A 249 9.27 15.54 0.36
N PHE A 250 8.93 14.48 -0.40
CA PHE A 250 9.06 13.10 0.05
C PHE A 250 10.48 12.76 0.50
N GLU A 251 11.49 12.97 -0.36
CA GLU A 251 12.90 12.67 -0.04
C GLU A 251 13.40 13.48 1.17
N THR A 252 12.98 14.73 1.29
CA THR A 252 13.36 15.61 2.41
C THR A 252 12.78 15.11 3.74
N VAL A 253 11.49 14.79 3.78
CA VAL A 253 10.83 14.31 5.00
C VAL A 253 11.31 12.89 5.33
N LEU A 254 11.47 12.03 4.33
CA LEU A 254 12.00 10.68 4.54
C LEU A 254 13.43 10.71 5.11
N ALA A 255 14.31 11.58 4.60
CA ALA A 255 15.66 11.76 5.13
C ALA A 255 15.66 12.21 6.59
N HIS A 256 14.74 13.09 6.94
CA HIS A 256 14.53 13.52 8.32
C HIS A 256 14.07 12.36 9.19
N LEU A 257 13.03 11.61 8.76
CA LEU A 257 12.46 10.50 9.51
C LEU A 257 13.44 9.33 9.67
N TRP A 258 14.17 8.95 8.61
CA TRP A 258 15.18 7.90 8.69
C TRP A 258 16.17 8.16 9.83
N ARG A 259 16.69 9.39 9.91
CA ARG A 259 17.58 9.80 10.98
C ARG A 259 16.90 9.78 12.35
N LYS A 260 15.65 10.26 12.44
CA LYS A 260 14.90 10.32 13.70
C LYS A 260 14.51 8.93 14.21
N ILE A 261 14.09 8.03 13.34
CA ILE A 261 13.78 6.65 13.71
C ILE A 261 15.06 5.92 14.16
N THR A 262 16.17 6.10 13.44
CA THR A 262 17.48 5.55 13.84
C THR A 262 17.91 6.02 15.23
N MET A 263 17.70 7.31 15.54
CA MET A 263 17.97 7.87 16.88
C MET A 263 17.01 7.31 17.93
N ALA A 264 15.72 7.24 17.65
CA ALA A 264 14.70 6.74 18.57
C ALA A 264 14.93 5.25 18.95
N ARG A 265 15.39 4.45 17.99
CA ARG A 265 15.80 3.05 18.22
C ARG A 265 17.10 2.90 18.98
N GLY A 266 17.92 3.95 19.08
CA GLY A 266 19.22 3.90 19.77
C GLY A 266 20.19 2.90 19.11
N LEU A 267 20.21 2.82 17.78
CA LEU A 267 21.05 1.87 17.07
C LEU A 267 22.55 2.15 17.27
N ASP A 268 23.33 1.07 17.42
CA ASP A 268 24.81 1.17 17.53
C ASP A 268 25.40 1.81 16.27
N ASP A 269 26.33 2.73 16.44
CA ASP A 269 27.00 3.49 15.40
C ASP A 269 27.66 2.63 14.32
N ARG A 270 28.06 1.41 14.63
CA ARG A 270 28.72 0.48 13.72
C ARG A 270 27.74 -0.31 12.84
N ARG A 271 26.45 -0.31 13.19
CA ARG A 271 25.43 -1.03 12.39
C ARG A 271 25.15 -0.32 11.06
N HIS A 272 24.63 -1.09 10.13
CA HIS A 272 24.05 -0.58 8.91
C HIS A 272 22.52 -0.52 9.05
N THR A 273 21.91 0.43 8.35
CA THR A 273 20.48 0.58 8.22
C THR A 273 20.17 0.85 6.74
N ALA A 274 19.14 0.22 6.24
CA ALA A 274 18.65 0.38 4.88
C ALA A 274 17.17 0.74 4.89
N ILE A 275 16.72 1.37 3.82
CA ILE A 275 15.31 1.59 3.57
C ILE A 275 14.93 0.81 2.31
N ARG A 276 13.78 0.19 2.28
CA ARG A 276 13.10 -0.29 1.07
C ARG A 276 12.07 0.77 0.69
N VAL A 277 12.25 1.45 -0.45
CA VAL A 277 11.37 2.53 -0.91
C VAL A 277 10.66 2.10 -2.17
N THR A 278 9.33 2.04 -2.14
CA THR A 278 8.51 1.71 -3.30
C THR A 278 8.60 2.77 -4.39
N VAL A 279 8.86 2.34 -5.63
CA VAL A 279 9.01 3.17 -6.83
C VAL A 279 7.95 2.78 -7.86
N ASN A 280 7.06 3.73 -8.21
CA ASN A 280 6.06 3.53 -9.27
C ASN A 280 6.74 3.50 -10.65
N GLY A 281 6.51 2.42 -11.40
CA GLY A 281 7.08 2.19 -12.74
C GLY A 281 6.38 2.97 -13.84
N ARG A 282 5.08 3.35 -13.68
CA ARG A 282 4.30 3.97 -14.75
C ARG A 282 5.01 5.16 -15.41
N PRO A 283 5.52 6.16 -14.66
CA PRO A 283 6.23 7.28 -15.28
C PRO A 283 7.67 6.95 -15.68
N ARG A 284 8.18 5.76 -15.34
CA ARG A 284 9.56 5.33 -15.64
C ARG A 284 9.67 4.62 -16.98
N MET A 285 8.63 3.92 -17.39
CA MET A 285 8.58 3.21 -18.68
C MET A 285 8.61 4.17 -19.87
N ARG A 286 9.03 3.68 -21.04
CA ARG A 286 9.06 4.43 -22.32
C ARG A 286 8.38 3.61 -23.42
N PRO A 287 7.21 4.04 -23.93
CA PRO A 287 6.43 5.20 -23.49
C PRO A 287 5.91 5.04 -22.05
N PRO A 288 5.56 6.13 -21.33
CA PRO A 288 4.99 6.04 -20.00
C PRO A 288 3.70 5.23 -20.00
N VAL A 289 3.54 4.40 -18.96
CA VAL A 289 2.30 3.64 -18.75
C VAL A 289 1.25 4.56 -18.14
N PRO A 290 0.00 4.55 -18.63
CA PRO A 290 -1.09 5.35 -18.05
C PRO A 290 -1.30 5.07 -16.56
N ASN A 291 -1.72 6.09 -15.82
CA ASN A 291 -2.07 5.92 -14.40
C ASN A 291 -3.28 5.00 -14.20
N GLU A 292 -4.11 4.87 -15.22
CA GLU A 292 -5.30 4.01 -15.30
C GLU A 292 -4.96 2.52 -15.51
N PHE A 293 -3.70 2.17 -15.77
CA PHE A 293 -3.27 0.77 -15.86
C PHE A 293 -3.56 0.04 -14.55
N VAL A 294 -4.34 -1.05 -14.62
CA VAL A 294 -4.74 -1.88 -13.48
C VAL A 294 -3.81 -3.09 -13.35
N GLY A 295 -3.26 -3.26 -12.17
CA GLY A 295 -2.28 -4.28 -11.81
C GLY A 295 -1.15 -3.66 -11.00
N ASN A 296 -0.13 -4.44 -10.70
CA ASN A 296 1.07 -3.95 -10.04
C ASN A 296 2.10 -3.50 -11.08
N LEU A 297 2.70 -2.34 -10.86
CA LEU A 297 3.85 -1.87 -11.62
C LEU A 297 4.78 -1.07 -10.70
N VAL A 298 5.31 -1.75 -9.70
CA VAL A 298 6.16 -1.17 -8.67
C VAL A 298 7.39 -2.03 -8.42
N LEU A 299 8.50 -1.39 -8.08
CA LEU A 299 9.74 -2.01 -7.61
C LEU A 299 10.27 -1.23 -6.42
N ASN A 300 11.34 -1.71 -5.79
CA ASN A 300 11.92 -1.04 -4.65
C ASN A 300 13.31 -0.47 -4.94
N ALA A 301 13.59 0.70 -4.39
CA ALA A 301 14.93 1.23 -4.23
C ALA A 301 15.46 0.90 -2.83
N TYR A 302 16.75 0.69 -2.72
CA TYR A 302 17.41 0.24 -1.47
C TYR A 302 18.52 1.22 -1.04
N PRO A 303 18.18 2.45 -0.58
CA PRO A 303 19.17 3.34 0.02
C PRO A 303 19.67 2.75 1.35
N GLU A 304 20.98 2.73 1.53
CA GLU A 304 21.62 2.20 2.73
C GLU A 304 22.71 3.13 3.28
N SER A 305 22.95 3.08 4.56
CA SER A 305 24.00 3.83 5.24
C SER A 305 24.46 3.13 6.52
N ASN A 306 25.71 3.36 6.88
CA ASN A 306 26.15 3.13 8.24
C ASN A 306 25.48 4.14 9.19
N VAL A 307 25.02 3.70 10.38
CA VAL A 307 24.30 4.54 11.37
C VAL A 307 25.08 5.81 11.73
N ARG A 308 26.37 5.68 12.04
CA ARG A 308 27.23 6.84 12.35
C ARG A 308 27.25 7.86 11.21
N LEU A 309 27.45 7.40 9.97
CA LEU A 309 27.50 8.28 8.80
C LEU A 309 26.15 8.93 8.50
N LEU A 310 25.04 8.22 8.74
CA LEU A 310 23.68 8.73 8.60
C LEU A 310 23.42 9.87 9.60
N LEU A 311 23.79 9.69 10.86
CA LEU A 311 23.52 10.65 11.92
C LEU A 311 24.45 11.85 11.86
N GLN A 312 25.74 11.65 11.58
CA GLN A 312 26.73 12.74 11.51
C GLN A 312 26.70 13.51 10.19
N GLY A 313 26.31 12.85 9.08
CA GLY A 313 26.31 13.45 7.73
C GLY A 313 25.20 14.46 7.45
N GLY A 314 24.24 14.60 8.36
CA GLY A 314 23.15 15.56 8.26
C GLY A 314 22.04 15.17 7.27
N PRO A 315 20.93 15.97 7.21
CA PRO A 315 19.76 15.67 6.38
C PRO A 315 20.05 15.67 4.87
N GLU A 316 20.93 16.57 4.39
CA GLU A 316 21.28 16.65 2.95
C GLU A 316 21.92 15.36 2.46
N ARG A 317 22.84 14.76 3.25
CA ARG A 317 23.49 13.49 2.90
C ARG A 317 22.45 12.35 2.85
N ALA A 318 21.58 12.26 3.84
CA ALA A 318 20.53 11.26 3.87
C ALA A 318 19.59 11.40 2.65
N ALA A 319 19.16 12.62 2.33
CA ALA A 319 18.34 12.90 1.16
C ALA A 319 19.05 12.53 -0.17
N LYS A 320 20.36 12.79 -0.26
CA LYS A 320 21.16 12.39 -1.43
C LYS A 320 21.19 10.86 -1.62
N ILE A 321 21.41 10.11 -0.55
CA ILE A 321 21.44 8.64 -0.61
C ILE A 321 20.09 8.09 -1.10
N ILE A 322 18.98 8.63 -0.57
CA ILE A 322 17.62 8.26 -0.98
C ILE A 322 17.40 8.62 -2.46
N HIS A 323 17.72 9.85 -2.85
CA HIS A 323 17.57 10.32 -4.23
C HIS A 323 18.33 9.47 -5.24
N ASP A 324 19.61 9.21 -4.97
CA ASP A 324 20.48 8.43 -5.86
C ASP A 324 19.96 7.00 -6.02
N ALA A 325 19.47 6.37 -4.93
CA ALA A 325 18.89 5.03 -4.99
C ALA A 325 17.59 5.00 -5.82
N ILE A 326 16.66 5.94 -5.59
CA ILE A 326 15.39 6.02 -6.33
C ILE A 326 15.65 6.26 -7.82
N ARG A 327 16.65 7.05 -8.18
CA ARG A 327 16.97 7.33 -9.58
C ARG A 327 17.51 6.13 -10.35
N ARG A 328 18.11 5.16 -9.68
CA ARG A 328 18.63 3.93 -10.30
C ARG A 328 17.52 2.98 -10.75
N ILE A 329 16.33 3.11 -10.16
CA ILE A 329 15.17 2.31 -10.56
C ILE A 329 14.49 3.00 -11.75
N ASP A 330 15.13 2.94 -12.89
CA ASP A 330 14.73 3.56 -14.17
C ASP A 330 14.09 2.53 -15.13
N GLU A 331 13.86 2.94 -16.37
CA GLU A 331 13.31 2.06 -17.42
C GLU A 331 14.11 0.78 -17.59
N SER A 332 15.47 0.90 -17.62
CA SER A 332 16.36 -0.24 -17.82
C SER A 332 16.21 -1.26 -16.70
N TYR A 333 16.03 -0.79 -15.47
CA TYR A 333 15.80 -1.64 -14.30
C TYR A 333 14.45 -2.36 -14.40
N PHE A 334 13.37 -1.65 -14.75
CA PHE A 334 12.05 -2.25 -14.98
C PHE A 334 12.08 -3.26 -16.12
N GLN A 335 12.73 -2.94 -17.24
CA GLN A 335 12.86 -3.88 -18.36
C GLN A 335 13.65 -5.13 -17.97
N SER A 336 14.70 -4.98 -17.16
CA SER A 336 15.51 -6.10 -16.70
C SER A 336 14.70 -7.09 -15.85
N ILE A 337 13.82 -6.63 -14.96
CA ILE A 337 12.98 -7.55 -14.17
C ILE A 337 11.88 -8.20 -15.00
N ILE A 338 11.35 -7.51 -16.03
CA ILE A 338 10.42 -8.11 -16.98
C ILE A 338 11.11 -9.28 -17.70
N ASP A 339 12.32 -9.08 -18.18
CA ASP A 339 13.13 -10.13 -18.82
C ASP A 339 13.52 -11.24 -17.85
N PHE A 340 13.88 -10.89 -16.61
CA PHE A 340 14.09 -11.85 -15.53
C PHE A 340 12.88 -12.75 -15.34
N GLY A 341 11.69 -12.16 -15.27
CA GLY A 341 10.45 -12.89 -15.18
C GLY A 341 10.19 -13.84 -16.35
N ALA A 342 10.61 -13.47 -17.57
CA ALA A 342 10.49 -14.35 -18.74
C ALA A 342 11.50 -15.48 -18.71
N MET A 343 12.73 -15.24 -18.21
CA MET A 343 13.79 -16.24 -18.11
C MET A 343 13.53 -17.27 -17.00
N HIS A 344 12.86 -16.82 -15.91
CA HIS A 344 12.62 -17.62 -14.70
C HIS A 344 11.15 -17.94 -14.49
N GLY A 345 10.35 -17.98 -15.57
CA GLY A 345 8.91 -18.19 -15.52
C GLY A 345 8.46 -19.50 -14.90
N ASP A 346 9.32 -20.51 -14.91
CA ASP A 346 9.05 -21.86 -14.37
C ASP A 346 9.68 -22.05 -12.98
N ASP A 347 10.42 -21.08 -12.46
CA ASP A 347 11.02 -21.14 -11.12
C ASP A 347 9.97 -20.73 -10.05
N ASP A 348 10.11 -21.30 -8.85
CA ASP A 348 9.34 -20.87 -7.68
C ASP A 348 9.93 -19.54 -7.18
N LEU A 349 9.37 -18.42 -7.67
CA LEU A 349 9.78 -17.07 -7.31
C LEU A 349 9.08 -16.65 -6.02
N VAL A 350 9.85 -16.42 -4.95
CA VAL A 350 9.33 -15.88 -3.69
C VAL A 350 9.92 -14.48 -3.48
N PRO A 351 9.08 -13.45 -3.29
CA PRO A 351 9.58 -12.12 -2.95
C PRO A 351 10.45 -12.14 -1.68
N VAL A 352 11.57 -11.41 -1.69
CA VAL A 352 12.49 -11.35 -0.54
C VAL A 352 11.76 -10.94 0.75
N TYR A 353 10.81 -10.02 0.67
CA TYR A 353 10.11 -9.53 1.85
C TYR A 353 9.00 -10.47 2.38
N ASP A 354 8.53 -11.43 1.59
CA ASP A 354 7.64 -12.50 2.10
C ASP A 354 8.41 -13.50 2.98
N THR A 355 9.74 -13.41 3.03
CA THR A 355 10.59 -14.23 3.88
C THR A 355 10.95 -13.56 5.22
N GLY A 356 10.53 -12.30 5.43
CA GLY A 356 10.84 -11.51 6.61
C GLY A 356 9.89 -11.74 7.80
N GLY A 357 10.35 -11.34 9.00
CA GLY A 357 9.49 -11.26 10.19
C GLY A 357 8.77 -9.93 10.33
N VAL A 358 8.01 -9.78 11.41
CA VAL A 358 7.25 -8.55 11.73
C VAL A 358 8.13 -7.39 12.25
N VAL A 359 9.43 -7.61 12.47
CA VAL A 359 10.39 -6.58 12.92
C VAL A 359 11.45 -6.35 11.87
N LEU A 360 11.47 -5.16 11.28
CA LEU A 360 12.42 -4.79 10.22
C LEU A 360 13.71 -4.13 10.75
N SER A 361 13.75 -3.75 12.05
CA SER A 361 14.94 -3.11 12.63
C SER A 361 16.23 -3.89 12.35
N PRO A 362 17.30 -3.24 11.87
CA PRO A 362 17.56 -1.78 11.80
C PRO A 362 16.96 -1.09 10.56
N ASN A 363 16.29 -1.81 9.69
CA ASN A 363 15.82 -1.33 8.40
C ASN A 363 14.41 -0.73 8.49
N LEU A 364 13.96 -0.12 7.38
CA LEU A 364 12.63 0.44 7.21
C LEU A 364 12.02 -0.03 5.88
N GLU A 365 10.73 -0.11 5.83
CA GLU A 365 9.92 -0.21 4.61
C GLU A 365 9.11 1.07 4.45
N VAL A 366 9.14 1.67 3.25
CA VAL A 366 8.58 2.99 3.03
C VAL A 366 7.71 3.01 1.79
N ASP A 367 6.43 3.30 2.01
CA ASP A 367 5.45 3.53 0.95
C ASP A 367 5.01 4.99 0.91
N SER A 368 4.69 5.47 -0.30
CA SER A 368 4.20 6.82 -0.49
C SER A 368 2.89 6.84 -1.27
N TRP A 369 1.82 7.27 -0.60
CA TRP A 369 0.48 7.46 -1.18
C TRP A 369 0.24 8.91 -1.60
N LEU A 370 1.26 9.78 -1.52
CA LEU A 370 1.15 11.23 -1.77
C LEU A 370 0.68 11.60 -3.18
N ARG A 371 0.83 10.70 -4.16
CA ARG A 371 0.44 10.93 -5.55
C ARG A 371 -0.81 10.16 -5.96
N PHE A 372 -1.41 9.40 -5.05
CA PHE A 372 -2.65 8.69 -5.31
C PHE A 372 -3.85 9.63 -5.15
N ARG A 373 -4.90 9.36 -5.90
CA ARG A 373 -6.11 10.20 -5.97
C ARG A 373 -7.09 9.98 -4.81
N PHE A 374 -6.64 9.40 -3.70
CA PHE A 374 -7.52 9.08 -2.56
C PHE A 374 -8.22 10.31 -1.96
N GLN A 375 -7.62 11.50 -2.06
CA GLN A 375 -8.25 12.75 -1.62
C GLN A 375 -9.44 13.19 -2.49
N GLU A 376 -9.55 12.63 -3.71
CA GLU A 376 -10.62 12.93 -4.66
C GLU A 376 -11.84 12.02 -4.45
N VAL A 377 -11.76 11.04 -3.54
CA VAL A 377 -12.85 10.12 -3.25
C VAL A 377 -14.01 10.88 -2.63
N ASP A 378 -15.13 10.92 -3.35
CA ASP A 378 -16.35 11.60 -2.97
C ASP A 378 -17.53 10.68 -3.27
N PHE A 379 -18.20 10.23 -2.22
CA PHE A 379 -19.37 9.36 -2.32
C PHE A 379 -20.68 10.13 -2.48
N GLY A 380 -20.65 11.46 -2.46
CA GLY A 380 -21.86 12.28 -2.58
C GLY A 380 -22.62 12.41 -1.27
N GLY A 381 -23.92 12.72 -1.37
CA GLY A 381 -24.77 12.93 -0.21
C GLY A 381 -24.55 14.27 0.52
N GLY A 382 -23.46 14.99 0.22
CA GLY A 382 -23.09 16.26 0.85
C GLY A 382 -22.07 16.15 1.98
N GLY A 383 -21.78 14.94 2.46
CA GLY A 383 -20.70 14.69 3.43
C GLY A 383 -19.31 14.85 2.81
N LYS A 384 -18.33 15.16 3.65
CA LYS A 384 -16.96 15.39 3.21
C LYS A 384 -16.06 14.28 3.73
N LEU A 385 -15.07 13.89 2.91
CA LEU A 385 -13.95 13.07 3.36
C LEU A 385 -13.18 13.84 4.46
N CYS A 386 -13.25 13.36 5.70
CA CYS A 386 -12.64 14.00 6.86
C CYS A 386 -11.41 13.25 7.40
N ALA A 387 -11.24 11.98 7.03
CA ALA A 387 -10.03 11.23 7.33
C ALA A 387 -9.80 10.14 6.29
N PHE A 388 -8.53 9.86 6.03
CA PHE A 388 -8.06 8.78 5.18
C PHE A 388 -6.75 8.24 5.76
N LEU A 389 -6.71 6.95 6.04
CA LEU A 389 -5.54 6.29 6.66
C LEU A 389 -5.40 4.85 6.17
N PRO A 390 -4.18 4.29 6.17
CA PRO A 390 -4.02 2.85 6.25
C PRO A 390 -4.61 2.37 7.59
N THR A 391 -5.04 1.12 7.65
CA THR A 391 -5.43 0.50 8.92
C THR A 391 -4.22 0.27 9.82
N TRP A 392 -4.46 -0.23 11.03
CA TRP A 392 -3.38 -0.66 11.91
C TRP A 392 -2.61 -1.84 11.30
N VAL A 393 -1.28 -1.72 11.24
CA VAL A 393 -0.39 -2.75 10.67
C VAL A 393 0.70 -3.07 11.69
N PRO A 394 0.84 -4.32 12.15
CA PRO A 394 1.82 -4.72 13.16
C PRO A 394 3.19 -5.09 12.55
N ILE A 395 3.72 -4.29 11.62
CA ILE A 395 5.04 -4.49 11.01
C ILE A 395 5.97 -3.38 11.48
N GLU A 396 6.85 -3.68 12.43
CA GLU A 396 7.80 -2.70 12.98
C GLU A 396 8.78 -2.25 11.89
N GLY A 397 8.89 -0.93 11.70
CA GLY A 397 9.73 -0.32 10.67
C GLY A 397 8.97 0.09 9.40
N LEU A 398 7.67 -0.16 9.32
CA LEU A 398 6.83 0.33 8.22
C LEU A 398 6.55 1.82 8.38
N VAL A 399 6.70 2.57 7.27
CA VAL A 399 6.48 4.03 7.18
C VAL A 399 5.63 4.32 5.94
N ILE A 400 4.43 4.86 6.13
CA ILE A 400 3.51 5.17 5.04
C ILE A 400 3.25 6.68 4.99
N PHE A 401 3.62 7.32 3.88
CA PHE A 401 3.33 8.72 3.61
C PHE A 401 1.92 8.87 3.05
N VAL A 402 1.08 9.62 3.74
CA VAL A 402 -0.31 9.86 3.39
C VAL A 402 -0.51 11.36 3.16
N PRO A 403 -1.24 11.78 2.10
CA PRO A 403 -1.53 13.19 1.91
C PRO A 403 -2.33 13.76 3.08
N GLY A 404 -2.02 14.98 3.52
CA GLY A 404 -2.88 15.72 4.44
C GLY A 404 -4.19 16.10 3.75
N LEU A 405 -5.33 16.00 4.45
CA LEU A 405 -6.62 16.46 3.93
C LEU A 405 -6.82 17.98 4.12
N GLU A 406 -5.98 18.60 4.92
CA GLU A 406 -5.94 20.06 5.06
C GLU A 406 -5.40 20.70 3.77
N GLN A 407 -5.97 21.81 3.36
CA GLN A 407 -5.58 22.50 2.12
C GLN A 407 -4.24 23.24 2.22
N ASP A 408 -3.51 23.07 3.31
CA ASP A 408 -2.22 23.71 3.55
C ASP A 408 -1.03 23.07 2.81
N GLY A 409 -1.24 21.91 2.15
CA GLY A 409 -0.18 21.15 1.47
C GLY A 409 0.73 20.39 2.44
N GLY A 410 0.33 20.21 3.69
CA GLY A 410 0.98 19.34 4.66
C GLY A 410 0.84 17.86 4.30
N LEU A 411 1.55 17.01 5.02
CA LEU A 411 1.46 15.56 4.87
C LEU A 411 1.45 14.86 6.22
N ASN A 412 0.89 13.68 6.22
CA ASN A 412 0.86 12.76 7.35
C ASN A 412 1.80 11.58 7.09
N VAL A 413 2.39 11.04 8.16
CA VAL A 413 3.20 9.83 8.06
C VAL A 413 2.75 8.87 9.16
N VAL A 414 2.27 7.72 8.76
CA VAL A 414 2.04 6.59 9.67
C VAL A 414 3.36 5.86 9.85
N VAL A 415 3.79 5.71 11.09
CA VAL A 415 5.04 5.02 11.45
C VAL A 415 4.73 3.92 12.45
N THR A 416 5.18 2.72 12.15
CA THR A 416 5.00 1.53 13.00
C THR A 416 6.30 1.16 13.68
N LEU A 417 6.32 1.18 15.00
CA LEU A 417 7.52 0.90 15.81
C LEU A 417 7.13 0.13 17.09
N LEU A 418 8.15 -0.39 17.79
CA LEU A 418 7.98 -0.79 19.18
C LEU A 418 7.54 0.42 20.01
N LYS A 419 6.64 0.23 20.99
CA LYS A 419 6.03 1.29 21.81
C LYS A 419 7.06 2.27 22.37
N GLU A 420 8.17 1.75 22.95
CA GLU A 420 9.23 2.58 23.52
C GLU A 420 9.93 3.47 22.47
N HIS A 421 10.13 2.96 21.24
CA HIS A 421 10.72 3.73 20.15
C HIS A 421 9.75 4.75 19.58
N ALA A 422 8.46 4.40 19.51
CA ALA A 422 7.40 5.29 19.06
C ALA A 422 7.25 6.51 19.98
N GLU A 423 7.29 6.31 21.31
CA GLU A 423 7.25 7.39 22.32
C GLU A 423 8.44 8.34 22.17
N LYS A 424 9.66 7.79 22.02
CA LYS A 424 10.85 8.60 21.74
C LYS A 424 10.73 9.36 20.43
N LEU A 425 10.22 8.72 19.36
CA LEU A 425 10.05 9.35 18.07
C LEU A 425 9.05 10.51 18.14
N ARG A 426 7.91 10.38 18.85
CA ARG A 426 6.95 11.48 19.06
C ARG A 426 7.63 12.72 19.65
N GLN A 427 8.55 12.55 20.61
CA GLN A 427 9.25 13.64 21.27
C GLN A 427 10.25 14.35 20.34
N ILE A 428 10.90 13.61 19.42
CA ILE A 428 12.00 14.16 18.60
C ILE A 428 11.63 14.37 17.14
N SER A 429 10.44 13.97 16.69
CA SER A 429 10.04 14.00 15.27
C SER A 429 10.06 15.40 14.64
N HIS A 430 9.83 16.44 15.44
CA HIS A 430 9.88 17.85 15.00
C HIS A 430 11.15 18.57 15.43
N CYS A 431 12.07 17.92 16.16
CA CYS A 431 13.34 18.51 16.54
C CYS A 431 14.28 18.59 15.33
N LEU A 432 15.00 19.70 15.18
CA LEU A 432 15.90 19.92 14.05
C LEU A 432 17.36 19.48 14.33
N MET A 433 17.66 19.11 15.57
CA MET A 433 19.00 18.63 15.97
C MET A 433 19.21 17.20 15.50
#